data_0a69ec832ab905e3fe30a3696f4df973
#
_entry.id   0a69ec832ab905e3fe30a3696f4df973
#
_cell.length_a   1.000
_cell.length_b   1.000
_cell.length_c   1.000
_cell.angle_alpha   90.00
_cell.angle_beta   90.00
_cell.angle_gamma   90.00
#
_symmetry.space_group_name_H-M   'P 1'
#
loop_
_entity.id
_entity.type
_entity.pdbx_description
1 polymer ?
#
loop_
_entity_poly.entity_id
_entity_poly.type
_entity_poly.pdbx_seq_one_letter_code
_entity_poly.pdbx_strand_id
1 'polypeptide(L)'
;MILAAVLRVHLLYLWQHRRVLHLRRPRRFSEWVQHRKLFDRDPRLPLLTDKVAVKALVASALGDDWVIPTLWHGRVLPARPPAPLPLVIKARHGCGQIAFVRTPADWDAARAQASGWSQTRYGRWLDEWAYAGVTPGLLVERYLGDGDTLPVDYKLFVFGGRVAFVQVHLHRATAHRWIVMDRDWVRASPPTHDPDPSRPATLDRMIAGAERLARDHVFLRIDCYEVDGRPLFGEATVYPGSGLLPVVPASLDRQMGSLWRQAREELGF
;
A
#
# COMPACT_ATOMS: atom_id res chain seq x y z
N MET A 1 -1.60 -10.04 -26.51
CA MET A 1 -1.92 -9.69 -25.11
C MET A 1 -1.29 -8.37 -24.66
N ILE A 2 -0.01 -8.12 -24.90
CA ILE A 2 0.68 -6.88 -24.45
C ILE A 2 0.11 -5.60 -25.09
N LEU A 3 -0.26 -5.63 -26.39
CA LEU A 3 -0.82 -4.48 -27.08
C LEU A 3 -2.15 -4.01 -26.48
N ALA A 4 -3.03 -4.93 -26.11
CA ALA A 4 -4.30 -4.59 -25.44
C ALA A 4 -4.08 -3.99 -24.06
N ALA A 5 -3.07 -4.47 -23.30
CA ALA A 5 -2.68 -3.91 -22.01
C ALA A 5 -2.12 -2.49 -22.18
N VAL A 6 -1.23 -2.27 -23.16
CA VAL A 6 -0.68 -0.95 -23.48
C VAL A 6 -1.78 0.04 -23.84
N LEU A 7 -2.73 -0.35 -24.71
CA LEU A 7 -3.86 0.50 -25.07
C LEU A 7 -4.72 0.85 -23.85
N ARG A 8 -5.10 -0.15 -23.05
CA ARG A 8 -5.90 0.05 -21.84
C ARG A 8 -5.23 1.03 -20.87
N VAL A 9 -3.95 0.84 -20.61
CA VAL A 9 -3.17 1.69 -19.70
C VAL A 9 -3.12 3.14 -20.20
N HIS A 10 -2.95 3.36 -21.53
CA HIS A 10 -2.98 4.71 -22.12
C HIS A 10 -4.36 5.37 -21.99
N LEU A 11 -5.43 4.63 -22.27
CA LEU A 11 -6.79 5.15 -22.18
C LEU A 11 -7.17 5.49 -20.74
N LEU A 12 -6.89 4.61 -19.78
CA LEU A 12 -7.16 4.85 -18.36
C LEU A 12 -6.35 6.04 -17.83
N TYR A 13 -5.07 6.13 -18.22
CA TYR A 13 -4.22 7.24 -17.81
C TYR A 13 -4.70 8.57 -18.39
N LEU A 14 -5.04 8.61 -19.68
CA LEU A 14 -5.59 9.80 -20.34
C LEU A 14 -6.91 10.24 -19.69
N TRP A 15 -7.80 9.29 -19.43
CA TRP A 15 -9.08 9.56 -18.77
C TRP A 15 -8.90 10.17 -17.38
N GLN A 16 -8.01 9.58 -16.58
CA GLN A 16 -7.80 9.97 -15.18
C GLN A 16 -6.95 11.23 -15.01
N HIS A 17 -5.87 11.34 -15.77
CA HIS A 17 -4.91 12.44 -15.62
C HIS A 17 -5.11 13.59 -16.62
N ARG A 18 -6.00 13.43 -17.61
CA ARG A 18 -6.25 14.39 -18.69
C ARG A 18 -4.96 14.77 -19.44
N ARG A 19 -4.05 13.81 -19.62
CA ARG A 19 -2.76 13.98 -20.32
C ARG A 19 -2.26 12.68 -20.93
N VAL A 20 -1.40 12.79 -21.94
CA VAL A 20 -0.78 11.65 -22.61
C VAL A 20 0.22 10.95 -21.67
N LEU A 21 0.22 9.63 -21.71
CA LEU A 21 1.14 8.79 -20.96
C LEU A 21 2.47 8.60 -21.72
N HIS A 22 3.60 8.85 -21.06
CA HIS A 22 4.94 8.64 -21.60
C HIS A 22 5.58 7.35 -21.09
N LEU A 23 5.17 6.19 -21.65
CA LEU A 23 5.67 4.87 -21.21
C LEU A 23 7.15 4.62 -21.50
N ARG A 24 7.68 5.11 -22.64
CA ARG A 24 9.09 4.85 -23.03
C ARG A 24 10.09 5.74 -22.29
N ARG A 25 9.65 6.92 -21.87
CA ARG A 25 10.46 7.90 -21.12
C ARG A 25 9.62 8.54 -20.03
N PRO A 26 9.28 7.77 -18.97
CA PRO A 26 8.47 8.29 -17.88
C PRO A 26 9.17 9.46 -17.19
N ARG A 27 8.41 10.52 -16.90
CA ARG A 27 8.89 11.73 -16.22
C ARG A 27 8.21 11.95 -14.88
N ARG A 28 7.11 11.24 -14.65
CA ARG A 28 6.25 11.36 -13.47
C ARG A 28 6.18 10.05 -12.72
N PHE A 29 5.94 10.12 -11.44
CA PHE A 29 5.70 8.95 -10.62
C PHE A 29 4.54 8.10 -11.15
N SER A 30 3.42 8.76 -11.48
CA SER A 30 2.25 8.12 -12.06
C SER A 30 2.57 7.36 -13.36
N GLU A 31 3.46 7.90 -14.21
CA GLU A 31 3.93 7.24 -15.46
C GLU A 31 4.85 6.04 -15.14
N TRP A 32 5.73 6.15 -14.13
CA TRP A 32 6.58 5.06 -13.69
C TRP A 32 5.80 3.88 -13.12
N VAL A 33 4.70 4.12 -12.41
CA VAL A 33 3.81 3.04 -11.96
C VAL A 33 3.20 2.32 -13.16
N GLN A 34 2.78 3.03 -14.21
CA GLN A 34 2.28 2.39 -15.46
C GLN A 34 3.39 1.61 -16.19
N HIS A 35 4.59 2.16 -16.26
CA HIS A 35 5.76 1.48 -16.82
C HIS A 35 6.05 0.17 -16.07
N ARG A 36 6.03 0.19 -14.73
CA ARG A 36 6.25 -0.99 -13.88
C ARG A 36 5.23 -2.09 -14.17
N LYS A 37 3.96 -1.77 -14.33
CA LYS A 37 2.92 -2.75 -14.65
C LYS A 37 3.21 -3.52 -15.94
N LEU A 38 3.77 -2.87 -16.95
CA LEU A 38 3.94 -3.44 -18.27
C LEU A 38 5.32 -4.06 -18.48
N PHE A 39 6.37 -3.50 -17.88
CA PHE A 39 7.75 -3.82 -18.23
C PHE A 39 8.62 -4.34 -17.08
N ASP A 40 8.31 -3.99 -15.84
CA ASP A 40 9.02 -4.53 -14.68
C ASP A 40 8.52 -5.96 -14.41
N ARG A 41 9.45 -6.90 -14.21
CA ARG A 41 9.17 -8.32 -13.92
C ARG A 41 10.04 -8.83 -12.76
N ASP A 42 10.35 -7.95 -11.81
CA ASP A 42 11.09 -8.34 -10.60
C ASP A 42 10.34 -9.47 -9.86
N PRO A 43 10.91 -10.68 -9.77
CA PRO A 43 10.25 -11.85 -9.17
C PRO A 43 9.98 -11.70 -7.67
N ARG A 44 10.54 -10.69 -7.01
CA ARG A 44 10.32 -10.40 -5.58
C ARG A 44 8.99 -9.69 -5.33
N LEU A 45 8.43 -8.98 -6.32
CA LEU A 45 7.21 -8.18 -6.15
C LEU A 45 5.97 -8.99 -5.73
N PRO A 46 5.71 -10.22 -6.23
CA PRO A 46 4.58 -11.02 -5.75
C PRO A 46 4.61 -11.30 -4.25
N LEU A 47 5.78 -11.56 -3.66
CA LEU A 47 5.93 -11.77 -2.22
C LEU A 47 5.49 -10.54 -1.42
N LEU A 48 5.83 -9.33 -1.90
CA LEU A 48 5.49 -8.07 -1.25
C LEU A 48 3.99 -7.76 -1.29
N THR A 49 3.28 -8.26 -2.30
CA THR A 49 1.82 -8.08 -2.43
C THR A 49 0.99 -9.11 -1.67
N ASP A 50 1.61 -10.17 -1.18
CA ASP A 50 0.98 -11.21 -0.36
C ASP A 50 0.98 -10.80 1.11
N LYS A 51 -0.19 -10.38 1.63
CA LYS A 51 -0.32 -9.88 3.01
C LYS A 51 0.02 -10.88 4.11
N VAL A 52 0.07 -12.17 3.80
CA VAL A 52 0.49 -13.21 4.76
C VAL A 52 2.00 -13.47 4.64
N ALA A 53 2.47 -13.69 3.41
CA ALA A 53 3.85 -14.06 3.18
C ALA A 53 4.84 -12.93 3.49
N VAL A 54 4.48 -11.66 3.19
CA VAL A 54 5.34 -10.50 3.46
C VAL A 54 5.66 -10.33 4.95
N LYS A 55 4.81 -10.80 5.86
CA LYS A 55 5.01 -10.69 7.31
C LYS A 55 6.25 -11.45 7.80
N ALA A 56 6.53 -12.62 7.22
CA ALA A 56 7.74 -13.36 7.56
C ALA A 56 9.02 -12.61 7.14
N LEU A 57 8.98 -11.93 5.99
CA LEU A 57 10.07 -11.07 5.54
C LEU A 57 10.25 -9.87 6.49
N VAL A 58 9.16 -9.23 6.91
CA VAL A 58 9.20 -8.12 7.87
C VAL A 58 9.74 -8.56 9.22
N ALA A 59 9.25 -9.68 9.76
CA ALA A 59 9.72 -10.23 11.04
C ALA A 59 11.23 -10.54 10.99
N SER A 60 11.70 -11.16 9.91
CA SER A 60 13.12 -11.43 9.70
C SER A 60 13.98 -10.16 9.59
N ALA A 61 13.43 -9.12 8.94
CA ALA A 61 14.17 -7.88 8.71
C ALA A 61 14.13 -6.92 9.92
N LEU A 62 12.99 -6.79 10.59
CA LEU A 62 12.74 -5.74 11.58
C LEU A 62 12.45 -6.26 12.99
N GLY A 63 12.10 -7.54 13.12
CA GLY A 63 11.64 -8.15 14.36
C GLY A 63 10.13 -8.39 14.38
N ASP A 64 9.70 -9.31 15.24
CA ASP A 64 8.29 -9.71 15.37
C ASP A 64 7.40 -8.59 15.92
N ASP A 65 7.97 -7.64 16.64
CA ASP A 65 7.29 -6.48 17.21
C ASP A 65 6.76 -5.50 16.16
N TRP A 66 7.23 -5.59 14.91
CA TRP A 66 6.72 -4.84 13.77
C TRP A 66 5.52 -5.46 13.10
N VAL A 67 5.21 -6.73 13.39
CA VAL A 67 4.22 -7.50 12.66
C VAL A 67 2.90 -7.53 13.40
N ILE A 68 1.81 -7.15 12.73
CA ILE A 68 0.46 -7.40 13.22
C ILE A 68 0.20 -8.92 13.11
N PRO A 69 -0.02 -9.64 14.23
CA PRO A 69 -0.22 -11.09 14.20
C PRO A 69 -1.39 -11.50 13.31
N THR A 70 -1.18 -12.48 12.44
CA THR A 70 -2.24 -13.14 11.68
C THR A 70 -2.88 -14.20 12.58
N LEU A 71 -4.12 -13.95 13.00
CA LEU A 71 -4.86 -14.84 13.89
C LEU A 71 -5.43 -16.05 13.14
N TRP A 72 -5.70 -15.88 11.85
CA TRP A 72 -6.16 -16.93 10.96
C TRP A 72 -5.92 -16.52 9.50
N HIS A 73 -5.67 -17.48 8.63
CA HIS A 73 -5.70 -17.29 7.18
C HIS A 73 -6.19 -18.54 6.48
N GLY A 74 -6.84 -18.38 5.32
CA GLY A 74 -7.39 -19.47 4.54
C GLY A 74 -8.29 -18.97 3.41
N ARG A 75 -8.99 -19.87 2.73
CA ARG A 75 -9.90 -19.51 1.62
C ARG A 75 -11.33 -19.25 2.07
N VAL A 76 -11.76 -19.90 3.13
CA VAL A 76 -13.13 -19.83 3.67
C VAL A 76 -13.03 -19.53 5.16
N LEU A 77 -13.65 -18.45 5.60
CA LEU A 77 -13.68 -18.09 7.03
C LEU A 77 -14.34 -19.18 7.88
N PRO A 78 -13.84 -19.46 9.10
CA PRO A 78 -14.46 -20.40 10.00
C PRO A 78 -15.85 -19.93 10.42
N ALA A 79 -16.68 -20.87 10.94
CA ALA A 79 -18.04 -20.59 11.38
C ALA A 79 -18.08 -19.56 12.53
N ARG A 80 -17.06 -19.59 13.38
CA ARG A 80 -16.92 -18.67 14.53
C ARG A 80 -15.64 -17.84 14.38
N PRO A 81 -15.59 -16.62 14.96
CA PRO A 81 -14.35 -15.83 15.01
C PRO A 81 -13.19 -16.63 15.61
N PRO A 82 -11.96 -16.55 15.04
CA PRO A 82 -10.79 -17.28 15.52
C PRO A 82 -10.20 -16.72 16.81
N ALA A 83 -10.66 -15.54 17.24
CA ALA A 83 -10.23 -14.83 18.46
C ALA A 83 -11.34 -13.90 18.94
N PRO A 84 -11.23 -13.34 20.17
CA PRO A 84 -12.15 -12.33 20.67
C PRO A 84 -12.23 -11.10 19.75
N LEU A 85 -13.43 -10.52 19.66
CA LEU A 85 -13.66 -9.28 18.91
C LEU A 85 -13.07 -8.06 19.69
N PRO A 86 -12.73 -6.97 18.98
CA PRO A 86 -12.91 -6.71 17.57
C PRO A 86 -11.80 -7.26 16.68
N LEU A 87 -12.12 -7.58 15.42
CA LEU A 87 -11.24 -8.15 14.41
C LEU A 87 -11.33 -7.42 13.08
N VAL A 88 -10.32 -7.63 12.23
CA VAL A 88 -10.32 -7.16 10.84
C VAL A 88 -10.11 -8.35 9.90
N ILE A 89 -10.97 -8.47 8.89
CA ILE A 89 -10.84 -9.44 7.81
C ILE A 89 -10.31 -8.69 6.59
N LYS A 90 -9.30 -9.25 5.92
CA LYS A 90 -8.73 -8.68 4.70
C LYS A 90 -8.58 -9.75 3.62
N ALA A 91 -8.71 -9.38 2.34
CA ALA A 91 -8.24 -10.25 1.28
C ALA A 91 -6.70 -10.30 1.31
N ARG A 92 -6.14 -11.51 1.21
CA ARG A 92 -4.69 -11.75 1.19
C ARG A 92 -4.00 -11.13 -0.03
N HIS A 93 -4.67 -11.18 -1.19
CA HIS A 93 -4.15 -10.93 -2.53
C HIS A 93 -4.72 -9.68 -3.20
N GLY A 94 -5.26 -8.73 -2.44
CA GLY A 94 -5.95 -7.58 -3.01
C GLY A 94 -5.84 -6.31 -2.15
N CYS A 95 -6.36 -5.22 -2.69
CA CYS A 95 -6.46 -3.93 -2.04
C CYS A 95 -7.93 -3.52 -1.89
N GLY A 96 -8.29 -2.83 -0.80
CA GLY A 96 -9.65 -2.33 -0.55
C GLY A 96 -10.66 -3.38 -0.10
N GLN A 97 -10.32 -4.66 -0.12
CA GLN A 97 -11.17 -5.76 0.38
C GLN A 97 -10.90 -5.96 1.87
N ILE A 98 -11.66 -5.25 2.70
CA ILE A 98 -11.52 -5.21 4.16
C ILE A 98 -12.91 -5.17 4.81
N ALA A 99 -13.07 -5.87 5.93
CA ALA A 99 -14.24 -5.79 6.80
C ALA A 99 -13.82 -5.66 8.26
N PHE A 100 -14.44 -4.74 8.96
CA PHE A 100 -14.28 -4.56 10.39
C PHE A 100 -15.38 -5.32 11.12
N VAL A 101 -15.02 -6.14 12.10
CA VAL A 101 -15.93 -7.01 12.85
C VAL A 101 -15.86 -6.65 14.31
N ARG A 102 -16.94 -6.07 14.83
CA ARG A 102 -17.05 -5.64 16.23
C ARG A 102 -18.05 -6.48 17.01
N THR A 103 -19.02 -7.04 16.31
CA THR A 103 -20.10 -7.87 16.89
C THR A 103 -20.15 -9.24 16.21
N PRO A 104 -20.81 -10.24 16.83
CA PRO A 104 -21.05 -11.52 16.17
C PRO A 104 -21.85 -11.40 14.86
N ALA A 105 -22.79 -10.46 14.78
CA ALA A 105 -23.55 -10.19 13.55
C ALA A 105 -22.67 -9.67 12.42
N ASP A 106 -21.66 -8.81 12.74
CA ASP A 106 -20.69 -8.34 11.76
C ASP A 106 -19.86 -9.51 11.21
N TRP A 107 -19.56 -10.53 12.03
CA TRP A 107 -18.83 -11.70 11.59
C TRP A 107 -19.58 -12.46 10.50
N ASP A 108 -20.86 -12.71 10.67
CA ASP A 108 -21.68 -13.43 9.69
C ASP A 108 -21.84 -12.62 8.40
N ALA A 109 -22.07 -11.32 8.50
CA ALA A 109 -22.10 -10.41 7.35
C ALA A 109 -20.77 -10.39 6.60
N ALA A 110 -19.66 -10.28 7.33
CA ALA A 110 -18.32 -10.28 6.74
C ALA A 110 -17.96 -11.61 6.08
N ARG A 111 -18.41 -12.77 6.65
CA ARG A 111 -18.24 -14.08 6.01
C ARG A 111 -18.95 -14.15 4.65
N ALA A 112 -20.17 -13.65 4.58
CA ALA A 112 -20.93 -13.62 3.33
C ALA A 112 -20.22 -12.73 2.28
N GLN A 113 -19.78 -11.52 2.67
CA GLN A 113 -19.07 -10.59 1.79
C GLN A 113 -17.72 -11.14 1.34
N ALA A 114 -16.92 -11.69 2.24
CA ALA A 114 -15.57 -12.15 1.98
C ALA A 114 -15.53 -13.43 1.11
N SER A 115 -16.63 -14.18 1.01
CA SER A 115 -16.70 -15.36 0.14
C SER A 115 -16.39 -15.05 -1.32
N GLY A 116 -16.81 -13.88 -1.81
CA GLY A 116 -16.51 -13.39 -3.15
C GLY A 116 -15.06 -12.93 -3.35
N TRP A 117 -14.41 -12.47 -2.28
CA TRP A 117 -13.03 -11.96 -2.39
C TRP A 117 -12.03 -13.05 -2.74
N SER A 118 -12.14 -14.22 -2.13
CA SER A 118 -11.25 -15.36 -2.39
C SER A 118 -11.41 -15.97 -3.79
N GLN A 119 -12.43 -15.58 -4.54
CA GLN A 119 -12.69 -16.01 -5.91
C GLN A 119 -12.20 -14.99 -6.95
N THR A 120 -11.94 -13.75 -6.52
CA THR A 120 -11.55 -12.66 -7.41
C THR A 120 -10.07 -12.73 -7.75
N ARG A 121 -9.72 -12.64 -9.02
CA ARG A 121 -8.33 -12.45 -9.47
C ARG A 121 -8.02 -10.95 -9.48
N TYR A 122 -7.51 -10.45 -8.36
CA TYR A 122 -7.18 -9.05 -8.19
C TYR A 122 -6.08 -8.60 -9.18
N GLY A 123 -6.08 -7.32 -9.53
CA GLY A 123 -5.05 -6.68 -10.36
C GLY A 123 -5.12 -6.97 -11.86
N ARG A 124 -5.89 -7.96 -12.30
CA ARG A 124 -5.97 -8.35 -13.72
C ARG A 124 -6.47 -7.23 -14.65
N TRP A 125 -7.49 -6.51 -14.21
CA TRP A 125 -8.05 -5.40 -15.00
C TRP A 125 -7.10 -4.20 -15.10
N LEU A 126 -6.29 -3.97 -14.06
CA LEU A 126 -5.35 -2.87 -13.97
C LEU A 126 -3.93 -3.23 -14.42
N ASP A 127 -3.72 -4.44 -14.96
CA ASP A 127 -2.42 -4.98 -15.37
C ASP A 127 -1.38 -5.05 -14.22
N GLU A 128 -1.83 -5.20 -12.99
CA GLU A 128 -1.01 -5.32 -11.79
C GLU A 128 -0.53 -6.76 -11.60
N TRP A 129 0.38 -7.20 -12.43
CA TRP A 129 0.80 -8.61 -12.57
C TRP A 129 1.34 -9.23 -11.28
N ALA A 130 1.93 -8.45 -10.37
CA ALA A 130 2.49 -8.99 -9.13
C ALA A 130 1.43 -9.69 -8.26
N TYR A 131 0.18 -9.23 -8.31
CA TYR A 131 -0.93 -9.89 -7.60
C TYR A 131 -1.33 -11.24 -8.22
N ALA A 132 -1.03 -11.48 -9.49
CA ALA A 132 -1.38 -12.74 -10.15
C ALA A 132 -0.62 -13.96 -9.58
N GLY A 133 0.54 -13.72 -8.96
CA GLY A 133 1.33 -14.75 -8.29
C GLY A 133 0.87 -15.08 -6.87
N VAL A 134 -0.07 -14.30 -6.32
CA VAL A 134 -0.55 -14.50 -4.95
C VAL A 134 -1.74 -15.45 -4.92
N THR A 135 -1.66 -16.47 -4.07
CA THR A 135 -2.79 -17.38 -3.85
C THR A 135 -3.98 -16.63 -3.26
N PRO A 136 -5.16 -16.65 -3.92
CA PRO A 136 -6.35 -16.01 -3.38
C PRO A 136 -6.74 -16.59 -2.02
N GLY A 137 -7.07 -15.71 -1.09
CA GLY A 137 -7.43 -16.09 0.27
C GLY A 137 -7.76 -14.89 1.13
N LEU A 138 -8.01 -15.18 2.38
CA LEU A 138 -8.40 -14.24 3.42
C LEU A 138 -7.43 -14.34 4.58
N LEU A 139 -7.34 -13.28 5.37
CA LEU A 139 -6.65 -13.29 6.67
C LEU A 139 -7.48 -12.52 7.69
N VAL A 140 -7.30 -12.88 8.95
CA VAL A 140 -7.92 -12.22 10.12
C VAL A 140 -6.82 -11.71 11.03
N GLU A 141 -6.94 -10.46 11.43
CA GLU A 141 -6.04 -9.75 12.35
C GLU A 141 -6.82 -9.10 13.48
N ARG A 142 -6.13 -8.70 14.54
CA ARG A 142 -6.72 -7.83 15.54
C ARG A 142 -7.06 -6.46 14.95
N TYR A 143 -8.16 -5.87 15.41
CA TYR A 143 -8.46 -4.47 15.17
C TYR A 143 -7.51 -3.60 15.98
N LEU A 144 -6.84 -2.65 15.34
CA LEU A 144 -5.86 -1.77 15.97
C LEU A 144 -6.43 -0.39 16.35
N GLY A 145 -7.68 -0.12 15.99
CA GLY A 145 -8.34 1.14 16.33
C GLY A 145 -8.91 1.14 17.75
N ASP A 146 -9.36 2.31 18.16
CA ASP A 146 -10.13 2.51 19.39
C ASP A 146 -11.55 2.95 19.03
N GLY A 147 -12.55 2.17 19.44
CA GLY A 147 -13.94 2.38 19.05
C GLY A 147 -14.08 2.49 17.52
N ASP A 148 -14.57 3.63 17.03
CA ASP A 148 -14.71 3.92 15.60
C ASP A 148 -13.47 4.58 14.98
N THR A 149 -12.47 4.91 15.79
CA THR A 149 -11.27 5.58 15.33
C THR A 149 -10.26 4.57 14.79
N LEU A 150 -9.87 4.74 13.54
CA LEU A 150 -8.79 3.97 12.93
C LEU A 150 -7.43 4.60 13.26
N PRO A 151 -6.37 3.82 13.43
CA PRO A 151 -5.04 4.37 13.59
C PRO A 151 -4.64 5.20 12.37
N VAL A 152 -3.83 6.22 12.58
CA VAL A 152 -3.25 7.02 11.50
C VAL A 152 -2.39 6.09 10.63
N ASP A 153 -2.56 6.21 9.32
CA ASP A 153 -1.88 5.39 8.33
C ASP A 153 -0.79 6.24 7.64
N TYR A 154 0.47 5.91 7.93
CA TYR A 154 1.65 6.56 7.39
C TYR A 154 2.19 5.76 6.21
N LYS A 155 2.16 6.36 5.02
CA LYS A 155 2.60 5.71 3.77
C LYS A 155 3.93 6.29 3.33
N LEU A 156 5.00 5.55 3.58
CA LEU A 156 6.36 5.95 3.29
C LEU A 156 6.74 5.59 1.85
N PHE A 157 7.03 6.59 1.04
CA PHE A 157 7.47 6.43 -0.36
C PHE A 157 8.99 6.31 -0.38
N VAL A 158 9.48 5.12 -0.71
CA VAL A 158 10.91 4.75 -0.67
C VAL A 158 11.43 4.58 -2.08
N PHE A 159 12.46 5.33 -2.45
CA PHE A 159 13.13 5.27 -3.75
C PHE A 159 14.60 4.88 -3.54
N GLY A 160 15.07 3.79 -4.17
CA GLY A 160 16.44 3.30 -4.01
C GLY A 160 16.85 3.08 -2.55
N GLY A 161 15.94 2.54 -1.74
CA GLY A 161 16.18 2.34 -0.30
C GLY A 161 16.13 3.61 0.56
N ARG A 162 15.68 4.75 0.04
CA ARG A 162 15.60 6.02 0.78
C ARG A 162 14.17 6.56 0.80
N VAL A 163 13.64 6.82 1.99
CA VAL A 163 12.35 7.49 2.17
C VAL A 163 12.48 8.95 1.73
N ALA A 164 11.62 9.37 0.80
CA ALA A 164 11.55 10.76 0.35
C ALA A 164 10.30 11.48 0.86
N PHE A 165 9.17 10.77 0.94
CA PHE A 165 7.89 11.35 1.34
C PHE A 165 7.12 10.40 2.24
N VAL A 166 6.26 10.99 3.08
CA VAL A 166 5.31 10.29 3.94
C VAL A 166 3.91 10.86 3.68
N GLN A 167 3.02 10.07 3.13
CA GLN A 167 1.62 10.44 2.98
C GLN A 167 0.85 10.01 4.23
N VAL A 168 0.34 10.98 4.96
CA VAL A 168 -0.40 10.78 6.22
C VAL A 168 -1.88 10.75 5.92
N HIS A 169 -2.54 9.65 6.23
CA HIS A 169 -3.97 9.45 6.03
C HIS A 169 -4.73 9.72 7.32
N LEU A 170 -5.54 10.77 7.30
CA LEU A 170 -6.32 11.25 8.44
C LEU A 170 -7.80 10.93 8.26
N HIS A 171 -8.53 10.78 9.37
CA HIS A 171 -9.99 10.64 9.40
C HIS A 171 -10.56 9.56 8.48
N ARG A 172 -9.87 8.41 8.36
CA ARG A 172 -10.20 7.35 7.40
C ARG A 172 -11.61 6.76 7.55
N ALA A 173 -12.18 6.83 8.76
CA ALA A 173 -13.53 6.31 9.04
C ALA A 173 -14.65 7.31 8.70
N THR A 174 -14.35 8.61 8.54
CA THR A 174 -15.36 9.67 8.41
C THR A 174 -15.11 10.56 7.18
N ALA A 175 -14.15 11.47 7.26
CA ALA A 175 -13.83 12.44 6.20
C ALA A 175 -12.40 12.24 5.71
N HIS A 176 -12.16 11.11 5.06
CA HIS A 176 -10.83 10.66 4.64
C HIS A 176 -10.07 11.73 3.85
N ARG A 177 -8.92 12.14 4.36
CA ARG A 177 -8.00 13.11 3.76
C ARG A 177 -6.57 12.62 3.89
N TRP A 178 -5.67 13.17 3.07
CA TRP A 178 -4.25 12.91 3.19
C TRP A 178 -3.41 14.16 2.96
N ILE A 179 -2.32 14.22 3.67
CA ILE A 179 -1.30 15.26 3.57
C ILE A 179 0.01 14.56 3.24
N VAL A 180 0.80 15.12 2.34
CA VAL A 180 2.14 14.60 2.04
C VAL A 180 3.16 15.47 2.73
N MET A 181 3.96 14.86 3.58
CA MET A 181 5.13 15.43 4.23
C MET A 181 6.39 14.93 3.54
N ASP A 182 7.46 15.68 3.56
CA ASP A 182 8.77 15.17 3.20
C ASP A 182 9.40 14.36 4.36
N ARG A 183 10.63 13.91 4.16
CA ARG A 183 11.38 13.14 5.16
C ARG A 183 11.59 13.92 6.47
N ASP A 184 11.74 15.24 6.39
CA ASP A 184 12.02 16.12 7.52
C ASP A 184 10.75 16.66 8.17
N TRP A 185 9.59 16.11 7.79
CA TRP A 185 8.25 16.45 8.26
C TRP A 185 7.81 17.86 7.86
N VAL A 186 8.29 18.35 6.71
CA VAL A 186 7.81 19.58 6.08
C VAL A 186 6.75 19.24 5.03
N ARG A 187 5.65 19.99 4.99
CA ARG A 187 4.56 19.75 4.05
C ARG A 187 5.02 19.89 2.59
N ALA A 188 4.85 18.85 1.81
CA ALA A 188 5.11 18.79 0.37
C ALA A 188 3.85 18.92 -0.49
N SER A 189 2.67 18.61 0.06
CA SER A 189 1.38 18.83 -0.60
C SER A 189 0.88 20.27 -0.43
N PRO A 190 -0.04 20.76 -1.30
CA PRO A 190 -0.61 22.09 -1.14
C PRO A 190 -1.27 22.28 0.23
N PRO A 191 -1.32 23.52 0.74
CA PRO A 191 -2.09 23.85 1.94
C PRO A 191 -3.55 23.43 1.78
N THR A 192 -4.13 22.95 2.88
CA THR A 192 -5.56 22.64 3.01
C THR A 192 -6.10 23.31 4.26
N HIS A 193 -7.40 23.19 4.53
CA HIS A 193 -7.97 23.64 5.80
C HIS A 193 -7.49 22.81 7.01
N ASP A 194 -6.96 21.61 6.75
CA ASP A 194 -6.42 20.76 7.81
C ASP A 194 -5.03 21.28 8.24
N PRO A 195 -4.78 21.36 9.55
CA PRO A 195 -3.44 21.63 10.06
C PRO A 195 -2.47 20.52 9.67
N ASP A 196 -1.18 20.83 9.73
CA ASP A 196 -0.15 19.80 9.58
C ASP A 196 -0.30 18.76 10.68
N PRO A 197 -0.25 17.46 10.35
CA PRO A 197 -0.32 16.42 11.35
C PRO A 197 0.91 16.48 12.27
N SER A 198 0.71 16.19 13.55
CA SER A 198 1.81 16.05 14.47
C SER A 198 2.79 14.98 13.99
N ARG A 199 4.08 15.23 14.12
CA ARG A 199 5.11 14.24 13.80
C ARG A 199 4.96 13.06 14.75
N PRO A 200 4.79 11.81 14.24
CA PRO A 200 4.67 10.64 15.13
C PRO A 200 5.99 10.39 15.89
N ALA A 201 5.88 9.96 17.14
CA ALA A 201 7.04 9.70 17.98
C ALA A 201 7.96 8.62 17.39
N THR A 202 7.38 7.69 16.61
CA THR A 202 8.11 6.57 16.01
C THR A 202 8.55 6.81 14.57
N LEU A 203 8.44 8.04 14.02
CA LEU A 203 8.75 8.31 12.62
C LEU A 203 10.15 7.86 12.20
N ASP A 204 11.17 8.12 13.02
CA ASP A 204 12.54 7.75 12.69
C ASP A 204 12.70 6.22 12.60
N ARG A 205 12.01 5.49 13.47
CA ARG A 205 11.95 4.02 13.42
C ARG A 205 11.19 3.56 12.17
N MET A 206 10.05 4.20 11.82
CA MET A 206 9.32 3.89 10.59
C MET A 206 10.19 4.10 9.36
N ILE A 207 10.92 5.22 9.29
CA ILE A 207 11.84 5.53 8.19
C ILE A 207 12.93 4.45 8.09
N ALA A 208 13.63 4.16 9.17
CA ALA A 208 14.70 3.16 9.18
C ALA A 208 14.19 1.76 8.76
N GLY A 209 13.00 1.37 9.26
CA GLY A 209 12.36 0.10 8.90
C GLY A 209 11.96 0.05 7.42
N ALA A 210 11.35 1.10 6.90
CA ALA A 210 10.94 1.18 5.50
C ALA A 210 12.14 1.15 4.55
N GLU A 211 13.23 1.87 4.88
CA GLU A 211 14.47 1.87 4.11
C GLU A 211 15.14 0.49 4.10
N ARG A 212 15.14 -0.21 5.24
CA ARG A 212 15.67 -1.57 5.33
C ARG A 212 14.87 -2.56 4.48
N LEU A 213 13.53 -2.49 4.50
CA LEU A 213 12.66 -3.35 3.69
C LEU A 213 12.77 -3.08 2.19
N ALA A 214 13.04 -1.83 1.81
CA ALA A 214 13.07 -1.40 0.42
C ALA A 214 14.48 -1.23 -0.16
N ARG A 215 15.54 -1.60 0.59
CA ARG A 215 16.96 -1.34 0.24
C ARG A 215 17.32 -1.69 -1.21
N ASP A 216 16.89 -2.87 -1.67
CA ASP A 216 17.27 -3.40 -2.99
C ASP A 216 16.16 -3.24 -4.02
N HIS A 217 15.21 -2.32 -3.76
CA HIS A 217 14.10 -2.03 -4.66
C HIS A 217 14.20 -0.60 -5.20
N VAL A 218 13.98 -0.45 -6.50
CA VAL A 218 13.90 0.86 -7.14
C VAL A 218 12.86 1.75 -6.48
N PHE A 219 11.71 1.17 -6.14
CA PHE A 219 10.63 1.85 -5.45
C PHE A 219 9.75 0.86 -4.70
N LEU A 220 9.39 1.23 -3.46
CA LEU A 220 8.29 0.63 -2.70
C LEU A 220 7.57 1.72 -1.91
N ARG A 221 6.27 1.52 -1.64
CA ARG A 221 5.58 2.25 -0.59
C ARG A 221 5.40 1.29 0.59
N ILE A 222 5.88 1.69 1.74
CA ILE A 222 5.71 0.93 3.00
C ILE A 222 4.69 1.67 3.84
N ASP A 223 3.59 1.00 4.17
CA ASP A 223 2.51 1.56 4.98
C ASP A 223 2.71 1.11 6.44
N CYS A 224 2.71 2.07 7.36
CA CYS A 224 2.92 1.84 8.78
C CYS A 224 1.82 2.48 9.62
N TYR A 225 1.64 1.96 10.83
CA TYR A 225 0.83 2.55 11.89
C TYR A 225 1.70 2.87 13.10
N GLU A 226 1.29 3.84 13.91
CA GLU A 226 1.81 4.02 15.26
C GLU A 226 0.71 3.58 16.25
N VAL A 227 0.98 2.56 17.04
CA VAL A 227 0.05 2.03 18.05
C VAL A 227 0.83 1.82 19.35
N ASP A 228 0.36 2.38 20.45
CA ASP A 228 0.99 2.28 21.78
C ASP A 228 2.49 2.65 21.76
N GLY A 229 2.86 3.71 21.02
CA GLY A 229 4.24 4.18 20.88
C GLY A 229 5.14 3.20 20.10
N ARG A 230 4.59 2.31 19.29
CA ARG A 230 5.33 1.35 18.46
C ARG A 230 4.95 1.49 16.99
N PRO A 231 5.91 1.41 16.06
CA PRO A 231 5.62 1.31 14.65
C PRO A 231 5.19 -0.11 14.32
N LEU A 232 4.10 -0.26 13.58
CA LEU A 232 3.61 -1.53 13.05
C LEU A 232 3.58 -1.48 11.52
N PHE A 233 4.04 -2.53 10.88
CA PHE A 233 3.95 -2.71 9.43
C PHE A 233 2.52 -3.03 9.03
N GLY A 234 1.97 -2.26 8.10
CA GLY A 234 0.64 -2.45 7.52
C GLY A 234 0.67 -3.25 6.22
N GLU A 235 1.36 -2.73 5.19
CA GLU A 235 1.54 -3.40 3.90
C GLU A 235 2.72 -2.83 3.11
N ALA A 236 3.21 -3.60 2.14
CA ALA A 236 4.09 -3.12 1.09
C ALA A 236 3.30 -2.96 -0.21
N THR A 237 3.38 -1.78 -0.82
CA THR A 237 2.61 -1.46 -2.03
C THR A 237 3.54 -1.21 -3.20
N VAL A 238 3.38 -2.01 -4.26
CA VAL A 238 4.20 -1.93 -5.48
C VAL A 238 3.57 -1.05 -6.56
N TYR A 239 2.25 -0.84 -6.52
CA TYR A 239 1.47 -0.03 -7.48
C TYR A 239 0.58 1.01 -6.77
N PRO A 240 1.14 2.04 -6.11
CA PRO A 240 0.34 3.02 -5.37
C PRO A 240 -0.74 3.66 -6.25
N GLY A 241 -2.01 3.54 -5.79
CA GLY A 241 -3.17 4.03 -6.54
C GLY A 241 -3.25 3.54 -7.98
N SER A 242 -2.59 2.40 -8.29
CA SER A 242 -2.46 1.88 -9.66
C SER A 242 -1.80 2.86 -10.64
N GLY A 243 -1.14 3.93 -10.16
CA GLY A 243 -0.65 5.05 -10.97
C GLY A 243 -1.77 5.87 -11.63
N LEU A 244 -3.01 5.70 -11.15
CA LEU A 244 -4.19 6.40 -11.66
C LEU A 244 -4.64 7.51 -10.71
N LEU A 245 -4.31 7.44 -9.42
CA LEU A 245 -4.57 8.53 -8.49
C LEU A 245 -3.61 9.71 -8.77
N PRO A 246 -4.13 10.93 -9.02
CA PRO A 246 -3.29 12.09 -9.23
C PRO A 246 -2.44 12.44 -8.00
N VAL A 247 -1.15 12.67 -8.21
CA VAL A 247 -0.26 13.27 -7.20
C VAL A 247 -0.32 14.79 -7.36
N VAL A 248 -0.65 15.46 -6.27
CA VAL A 248 -0.83 16.92 -6.24
C VAL A 248 0.18 17.54 -5.25
N PRO A 249 0.89 18.58 -5.66
CA PRO A 249 0.88 19.27 -6.94
C PRO A 249 1.59 18.47 -8.06
N ALA A 250 1.40 18.89 -9.31
CA ALA A 250 2.06 18.24 -10.45
C ALA A 250 3.60 18.31 -10.42
N SER A 251 4.17 19.23 -9.66
CA SER A 251 5.62 19.29 -9.35
C SER A 251 6.06 18.13 -8.50
N LEU A 252 5.27 17.73 -7.51
CA LEU A 252 5.55 16.57 -6.64
C LEU A 252 5.53 15.26 -7.46
N ASP A 253 4.56 15.08 -8.37
CA ASP A 253 4.51 13.93 -9.28
C ASP A 253 5.79 13.84 -10.15
N ARG A 254 6.32 14.99 -10.63
CA ARG A 254 7.58 15.04 -11.37
C ARG A 254 8.80 14.78 -10.48
N GLN A 255 8.82 15.33 -9.28
CA GLN A 255 9.91 15.12 -8.31
C GLN A 255 10.03 13.64 -7.94
N MET A 256 8.92 13.00 -7.59
CA MET A 256 8.88 11.56 -7.31
C MET A 256 9.28 10.74 -8.55
N GLY A 257 8.91 11.18 -9.75
CA GLY A 257 9.34 10.54 -11.00
C GLY A 257 10.85 10.66 -11.26
N SER A 258 11.46 11.77 -10.87
CA SER A 258 12.92 11.96 -10.95
C SER A 258 13.66 11.07 -9.97
N LEU A 259 13.15 10.95 -8.73
CA LEU A 259 13.71 10.03 -7.72
C LEU A 259 13.62 8.57 -8.16
N TRP A 260 12.51 8.17 -8.81
CA TRP A 260 12.38 6.82 -9.36
C TRP A 260 13.44 6.55 -10.45
N ARG A 261 13.64 7.49 -11.36
CA ARG A 261 14.66 7.37 -12.40
C ARG A 261 16.05 7.25 -11.79
N GLN A 262 16.41 8.14 -10.86
CA GLN A 262 17.69 8.12 -10.16
C GLN A 262 17.92 6.76 -9.46
N ALA A 263 16.93 6.25 -8.73
CA ALA A 263 17.02 4.96 -8.08
C ALA A 263 17.23 3.80 -9.07
N ARG A 264 16.66 3.87 -10.28
CA ARG A 264 16.93 2.89 -11.34
C ARG A 264 18.37 2.92 -11.80
N GLU A 265 18.91 4.12 -12.04
CA GLU A 265 20.29 4.33 -12.48
C GLU A 265 21.27 3.83 -11.41
N GLU A 266 21.04 4.14 -10.13
CA GLU A 266 21.88 3.71 -9.00
C GLU A 266 21.88 2.19 -8.78
N LEU A 267 20.75 1.53 -9.02
CA LEU A 267 20.60 0.07 -8.88
C LEU A 267 20.88 -0.72 -10.18
N GLY A 268 21.24 -0.04 -11.29
CA GLY A 268 21.62 -0.68 -12.55
C GLY A 268 20.46 -1.29 -13.35
N PHE A 269 19.25 -0.69 -13.28
CA PHE A 269 18.05 -1.14 -14.00
C PHE A 269 17.79 -0.36 -15.29
#